data_44a54a1b68553b03a55bdc686d9acf15
#
_entry.id   44a54a1b68553b03a55bdc686d9acf15
#
_cell.length_a   1.000
_cell.length_b   1.000
_cell.length_c   1.000
_cell.angle_alpha   90.00
_cell.angle_beta   90.00
_cell.angle_gamma   90.00
#
_symmetry.space_group_name_H-M   'P 1'
#
loop_
_entity.id
_entity.type
_entity.pdbx_description
1 polymer ?
#
loop_
_entity_poly.entity_id
_entity_poly.type
_entity_poly.pdbx_seq_one_letter_code
_entity_poly.pdbx_strand_id
1 'polypeptide(L)'
;IKKSQINKESPVIFVCLGGADPDNVSLAVLKILVEFDNATITLATTSANRNIGKLQDFSKQCQNISICVDCNIAEMMSNSDFAVITPSVIIHEVMSIGLPFISIKTADNQKMMHKYLCEKNYYALNLSELSRLKSEVQKYA
;
A
#
# COMPACT_ATOMS: atom_id res chain seq x y z
N ILE A 1 -3.70 12.12 11.17
CA ILE A 1 -3.92 10.68 11.09
C ILE A 1 -3.84 10.10 12.48
N LYS A 2 -4.88 9.40 12.88
CA LYS A 2 -5.01 8.90 14.25
C LYS A 2 -4.56 7.44 14.32
N LYS A 3 -3.47 7.18 15.02
CA LYS A 3 -2.96 5.82 15.21
C LYS A 3 -3.99 4.89 15.84
N SER A 4 -4.84 5.42 16.73
CA SER A 4 -5.87 4.64 17.40
C SER A 4 -6.90 4.01 16.44
N GLN A 5 -6.99 4.51 15.21
CA GLN A 5 -7.93 3.98 14.22
C GLN A 5 -7.47 2.65 13.61
N ILE A 6 -6.20 2.29 13.79
CA ILE A 6 -5.61 1.09 13.21
C ILE A 6 -5.49 -0.04 14.23
N ASN A 7 -5.77 0.25 15.48
CA ASN A 7 -5.60 -0.73 16.56
C ASN A 7 -6.76 -1.74 16.58
N LYS A 8 -6.79 -2.60 15.55
CA LYS A 8 -7.74 -3.69 15.41
C LYS A 8 -7.03 -5.03 15.52
N GLU A 9 -7.75 -6.05 15.96
CA GLU A 9 -7.22 -7.41 15.98
C GLU A 9 -6.90 -7.93 14.58
N SER A 10 -7.68 -7.51 13.57
CA SER A 10 -7.52 -7.95 12.18
C SER A 10 -7.59 -6.75 11.23
N PRO A 11 -6.56 -5.92 11.20
CA PRO A 11 -6.57 -4.73 10.32
C PRO A 11 -6.56 -5.12 8.85
N VAL A 12 -7.24 -4.32 8.03
CA VAL A 12 -7.23 -4.46 6.58
C VAL A 12 -6.27 -3.43 6.01
N ILE A 13 -5.23 -3.91 5.34
CA ILE A 13 -4.22 -3.06 4.71
C ILE A 13 -4.46 -3.03 3.20
N PHE A 14 -4.71 -1.84 2.69
CA PHE A 14 -4.89 -1.60 1.25
C PHE A 14 -3.53 -1.27 0.64
N VAL A 15 -3.19 -1.93 -0.47
CA VAL A 15 -1.94 -1.68 -1.20
C VAL A 15 -2.27 -1.29 -2.63
N CYS A 16 -1.73 -0.16 -3.07
CA CYS A 16 -1.87 0.28 -4.47
C CYS A 16 -0.63 1.08 -4.87
N LEU A 17 0.21 0.49 -5.69
CA LEU A 17 1.48 1.07 -6.10
C LEU A 17 1.50 1.40 -7.60
N GLY A 18 0.36 1.87 -8.11
CA GLY A 18 0.17 2.20 -9.50
C GLY A 18 -0.40 1.05 -10.31
N GLY A 19 -1.06 1.37 -11.42
CA GLY A 19 -1.75 0.38 -12.23
C GLY A 19 -0.82 -0.58 -12.94
N ALA A 20 0.28 -0.08 -13.49
CA ALA A 20 1.22 -0.89 -14.28
C ALA A 20 2.30 -1.54 -13.43
N ASP A 21 2.82 -0.82 -12.44
CA ASP A 21 3.88 -1.30 -11.53
C ASP A 21 4.95 -2.14 -12.25
N PRO A 22 5.67 -1.55 -13.22
CA PRO A 22 6.55 -2.34 -14.09
C PRO A 22 7.70 -3.04 -13.35
N ASP A 23 8.16 -2.49 -12.25
CA ASP A 23 9.24 -3.07 -11.45
C ASP A 23 8.73 -4.06 -10.41
N ASN A 24 7.44 -4.35 -10.41
CA ASN A 24 6.79 -5.27 -9.49
C ASN A 24 7.09 -4.96 -8.00
N VAL A 25 7.04 -3.70 -7.66
CA VAL A 25 7.23 -3.25 -6.27
C VAL A 25 6.12 -3.81 -5.38
N SER A 26 4.93 -4.01 -5.96
CA SER A 26 3.81 -4.64 -5.26
C SER A 26 4.20 -5.98 -4.64
N LEU A 27 4.89 -6.83 -5.38
CA LEU A 27 5.31 -8.14 -4.85
C LEU A 27 6.28 -7.97 -3.67
N ALA A 28 7.24 -7.06 -3.79
CA ALA A 28 8.18 -6.79 -2.70
C ALA A 28 7.46 -6.31 -1.44
N VAL A 29 6.47 -5.45 -1.60
CA VAL A 29 5.66 -4.95 -0.48
C VAL A 29 4.83 -6.07 0.13
N LEU A 30 4.18 -6.90 -0.69
CA LEU A 30 3.38 -8.01 -0.19
C LEU A 30 4.22 -8.99 0.60
N LYS A 31 5.45 -9.27 0.17
CA LYS A 31 6.37 -10.17 0.89
C LYS A 31 6.73 -9.63 2.27
N ILE A 32 6.76 -8.32 2.43
CA ILE A 32 6.98 -7.70 3.73
C ILE A 32 5.72 -7.78 4.59
N LEU A 33 4.58 -7.43 4.02
CA LEU A 33 3.32 -7.32 4.76
C LEU A 33 2.75 -8.68 5.16
N VAL A 34 3.06 -9.74 4.43
CA VAL A 34 2.54 -11.07 4.73
C VAL A 34 2.99 -11.57 6.11
N GLU A 35 4.05 -11.02 6.65
CA GLU A 35 4.54 -11.39 7.98
C GLU A 35 3.61 -10.91 9.10
N PHE A 36 2.68 -10.01 8.81
CA PHE A 36 1.65 -9.58 9.77
C PHE A 36 0.47 -10.54 9.69
N ASP A 37 0.54 -11.65 10.42
CA ASP A 37 -0.43 -12.74 10.36
C ASP A 37 -1.87 -12.32 10.65
N ASN A 38 -2.04 -11.32 11.50
CA ASN A 38 -3.36 -10.83 11.88
C ASN A 38 -3.98 -9.87 10.88
N ALA A 39 -3.22 -9.41 9.88
CA ALA A 39 -3.69 -8.44 8.90
C ALA A 39 -4.26 -9.13 7.67
N THR A 40 -5.28 -8.52 7.07
CA THR A 40 -5.76 -8.87 5.73
C THR A 40 -5.19 -7.84 4.78
N ILE A 41 -4.54 -8.30 3.71
CA ILE A 41 -3.89 -7.42 2.74
C ILE A 41 -4.63 -7.51 1.42
N THR A 42 -5.11 -6.37 0.92
CA THR A 42 -5.79 -6.29 -0.38
C THR A 42 -4.96 -5.43 -1.31
N LEU A 43 -4.51 -6.03 -2.42
CA LEU A 43 -3.76 -5.32 -3.45
C LEU A 43 -4.69 -4.94 -4.59
N ALA A 44 -4.70 -3.66 -4.95
CA ALA A 44 -5.38 -3.18 -6.14
C ALA A 44 -4.38 -2.93 -7.24
N THR A 45 -4.65 -3.46 -8.42
CA THR A 45 -3.85 -3.23 -9.62
C THR A 45 -4.78 -3.16 -10.83
N THR A 46 -4.20 -2.97 -12.01
CA THR A 46 -4.98 -2.91 -13.25
C THR A 46 -4.51 -3.96 -14.24
N SER A 47 -5.29 -4.17 -15.29
CA SER A 47 -4.93 -5.07 -16.39
C SER A 47 -3.66 -4.65 -17.13
N ALA A 48 -3.18 -3.42 -16.92
CA ALA A 48 -1.91 -2.94 -17.46
C ALA A 48 -0.68 -3.56 -16.77
N ASN A 49 -0.87 -4.16 -15.60
CA ASN A 49 0.22 -4.78 -14.85
C ASN A 49 0.60 -6.11 -15.47
N ARG A 50 1.83 -6.21 -15.96
CA ARG A 50 2.33 -7.44 -16.60
C ARG A 50 2.72 -8.53 -15.60
N ASN A 51 2.71 -8.21 -14.32
CA ASN A 51 3.12 -9.12 -13.25
C ASN A 51 1.94 -9.75 -12.51
N ILE A 52 0.72 -9.62 -13.03
CA ILE A 52 -0.49 -10.13 -12.38
C ILE A 52 -0.36 -11.64 -12.07
N GLY A 53 0.16 -12.42 -13.01
CA GLY A 53 0.34 -13.86 -12.80
C GLY A 53 1.21 -14.17 -11.59
N LYS A 54 2.33 -13.47 -11.45
CA LYS A 54 3.25 -13.64 -10.33
C LYS A 54 2.60 -13.23 -9.00
N LEU A 55 1.83 -12.15 -9.02
CA LEU A 55 1.12 -11.67 -7.84
C LEU A 55 0.05 -12.65 -7.39
N GLN A 56 -0.72 -13.18 -8.35
CA GLN A 56 -1.75 -14.16 -8.06
C GLN A 56 -1.16 -15.46 -7.52
N ASP A 57 -0.04 -15.91 -8.10
CA ASP A 57 0.65 -17.12 -7.63
C ASP A 57 1.11 -16.94 -6.18
N PHE A 58 1.66 -15.78 -5.86
CA PHE A 58 2.10 -15.49 -4.50
C PHE A 58 0.89 -15.47 -3.54
N SER A 59 -0.21 -14.84 -3.94
CA SER A 59 -1.40 -14.74 -3.09
C SER A 59 -2.02 -16.09 -2.77
N LYS A 60 -1.91 -17.04 -3.70
CA LYS A 60 -2.43 -18.42 -3.48
C LYS A 60 -1.66 -19.16 -2.40
N GLN A 61 -0.41 -18.77 -2.15
CA GLN A 61 0.42 -19.36 -1.11
C GLN A 61 0.17 -18.73 0.26
N CYS A 62 -0.61 -17.67 0.32
CA CYS A 62 -0.83 -16.87 1.52
C CYS A 62 -2.32 -16.80 1.83
N GLN A 63 -2.69 -17.00 3.08
CA GLN A 63 -4.10 -16.99 3.48
C GLN A 63 -4.67 -15.59 3.64
N ASN A 64 -3.80 -14.59 3.85
CA ASN A 64 -4.22 -13.25 4.22
C ASN A 64 -4.07 -12.20 3.10
N ILE A 65 -3.76 -12.64 1.87
CA ILE A 65 -3.57 -11.72 0.73
C ILE A 65 -4.62 -11.99 -0.34
N SER A 66 -5.23 -10.92 -0.86
CA SER A 66 -6.11 -11.00 -2.04
C SER A 66 -5.70 -9.93 -3.05
N ILE A 67 -5.84 -10.26 -4.33
CA ILE A 67 -5.49 -9.38 -5.46
C ILE A 67 -6.78 -8.99 -6.17
N CYS A 68 -6.97 -7.70 -6.42
CA CYS A 68 -8.13 -7.20 -7.12
C CYS A 68 -7.67 -6.41 -8.35
N VAL A 69 -8.10 -6.86 -9.53
CA VAL A 69 -7.72 -6.25 -10.82
C VAL A 69 -8.86 -5.40 -11.33
N ASP A 70 -8.58 -4.12 -11.66
CA ASP A 70 -9.56 -3.16 -12.19
C ASP A 70 -10.77 -2.97 -11.29
N CYS A 71 -10.57 -3.00 -9.97
CA CYS A 71 -11.65 -2.86 -8.99
C CYS A 71 -11.89 -1.40 -8.60
N ASN A 72 -12.96 -1.16 -7.87
CA ASN A 72 -13.29 0.18 -7.36
C ASN A 72 -12.35 0.53 -6.19
N ILE A 73 -11.39 1.40 -6.46
CA ILE A 73 -10.37 1.81 -5.49
C ILE A 73 -11.00 2.52 -4.28
N ALA A 74 -11.94 3.42 -4.52
CA ALA A 74 -12.57 4.18 -3.43
C ALA A 74 -13.30 3.25 -2.46
N GLU A 75 -14.00 2.25 -3.00
CA GLU A 75 -14.69 1.26 -2.18
C GLU A 75 -13.71 0.42 -1.36
N MET A 76 -12.62 -0.03 -1.99
CA MET A 76 -11.59 -0.79 -1.29
C MET A 76 -10.96 0.01 -0.15
N MET A 77 -10.66 1.29 -0.40
CA MET A 77 -10.08 2.16 0.62
C MET A 77 -11.05 2.40 1.78
N SER A 78 -12.34 2.57 1.49
CA SER A 78 -13.33 2.82 2.55
C SER A 78 -13.50 1.61 3.48
N ASN A 79 -13.15 0.41 3.01
CA ASN A 79 -13.20 -0.82 3.79
C ASN A 79 -11.85 -1.19 4.41
N SER A 80 -10.89 -0.29 4.35
CA SER A 80 -9.53 -0.53 4.84
C SER A 80 -9.22 0.30 6.08
N ASP A 81 -8.24 -0.15 6.84
CA ASP A 81 -7.80 0.52 8.06
C ASP A 81 -6.49 1.27 7.86
N PHE A 82 -5.73 0.90 6.85
CA PHE A 82 -4.42 1.46 6.59
C PHE A 82 -4.07 1.26 5.11
N ALA A 83 -3.24 2.13 4.55
CA ALA A 83 -2.85 2.03 3.14
C ALA A 83 -1.35 2.14 2.94
N VAL A 84 -0.85 1.40 1.96
CA VAL A 84 0.50 1.54 1.42
C VAL A 84 0.35 1.90 -0.05
N ILE A 85 0.73 3.11 -0.40
CA ILE A 85 0.42 3.70 -1.71
C ILE A 85 1.61 4.48 -2.27
N THR A 86 1.52 4.86 -3.53
CA THR A 86 2.51 5.75 -4.15
C THR A 86 2.14 7.22 -3.92
N PRO A 87 3.13 8.14 -3.93
CA PRO A 87 2.85 9.58 -3.80
C PRO A 87 2.38 10.14 -5.15
N SER A 88 1.15 9.85 -5.50
CA SER A 88 0.51 10.20 -6.76
C SER A 88 -0.92 10.67 -6.50
N VAL A 89 -1.77 10.64 -7.51
CA VAL A 89 -3.16 11.13 -7.40
C VAL A 89 -3.93 10.47 -6.25
N ILE A 90 -3.63 9.22 -5.94
CA ILE A 90 -4.30 8.47 -4.87
C ILE A 90 -4.15 9.11 -3.49
N ILE A 91 -3.12 9.94 -3.30
CA ILE A 91 -2.91 10.67 -2.04
C ILE A 91 -4.13 11.53 -1.68
N HIS A 92 -4.73 12.18 -2.67
CA HIS A 92 -5.89 13.03 -2.44
C HIS A 92 -7.08 12.23 -1.93
N GLU A 93 -7.24 11.02 -2.44
CA GLU A 93 -8.35 10.15 -2.02
C GLU A 93 -8.16 9.63 -0.59
N VAL A 94 -6.96 9.18 -0.25
CA VAL A 94 -6.70 8.69 1.12
C VAL A 94 -6.83 9.80 2.15
N MET A 95 -6.39 11.01 1.81
CA MET A 95 -6.53 12.16 2.71
C MET A 95 -7.98 12.56 2.90
N SER A 96 -8.76 12.51 1.82
CA SER A 96 -10.19 12.82 1.86
C SER A 96 -10.96 11.88 2.78
N ILE A 97 -10.60 10.61 2.78
CA ILE A 97 -11.23 9.59 3.62
C ILE A 97 -10.70 9.63 5.06
N GLY A 98 -9.50 10.20 5.25
CA GLY A 98 -8.83 10.16 6.54
C GLY A 98 -8.15 8.83 6.82
N LEU A 99 -7.83 8.07 5.78
CA LEU A 99 -7.17 6.77 5.92
C LEU A 99 -5.68 6.96 6.20
N PRO A 100 -5.15 6.40 7.30
CA PRO A 100 -3.72 6.44 7.56
C PRO A 100 -2.95 5.70 6.46
N PHE A 101 -1.79 6.22 6.09
CA PHE A 101 -1.03 5.63 4.99
C PHE A 101 0.49 5.78 5.14
N ILE A 102 1.20 4.93 4.43
CA ILE A 102 2.62 5.06 4.15
C ILE A 102 2.77 5.20 2.64
N SER A 103 3.54 6.18 2.21
CA SER A 103 3.80 6.43 0.78
C SER A 103 5.15 5.86 0.40
N ILE A 104 5.22 5.19 -0.77
CA ILE A 104 6.48 4.68 -1.32
C ILE A 104 6.67 5.25 -2.71
N LYS A 105 7.72 6.02 -2.90
CA LYS A 105 8.07 6.58 -4.20
C LYS A 105 8.66 5.48 -5.07
N THR A 106 8.01 5.21 -6.21
CA THR A 106 8.42 4.16 -7.13
C THR A 106 8.86 4.69 -8.50
N ALA A 107 8.63 5.97 -8.79
CA ALA A 107 8.92 6.57 -10.09
C ALA A 107 9.27 8.05 -9.96
N ASP A 108 10.03 8.57 -10.92
CA ASP A 108 10.50 9.96 -10.89
C ASP A 108 9.38 10.99 -10.97
N ASN A 109 8.30 10.67 -11.67
CA ASN A 109 7.16 11.60 -11.78
C ASN A 109 6.42 11.80 -10.44
N GLN A 110 6.77 11.05 -9.42
CA GLN A 110 6.21 11.15 -8.08
C GLN A 110 7.05 12.04 -7.15
N LYS A 111 8.14 12.58 -7.65
CA LYS A 111 9.14 13.30 -6.86
C LYS A 111 8.57 14.49 -6.08
N MET A 112 7.73 15.30 -6.72
CA MET A 112 7.19 16.50 -6.09
C MET A 112 6.23 16.17 -4.95
N MET A 113 5.32 15.22 -5.15
CA MET A 113 4.40 14.81 -4.11
C MET A 113 5.15 14.14 -2.96
N HIS A 114 6.16 13.33 -3.27
CA HIS A 114 7.00 12.70 -2.24
C HIS A 114 7.68 13.76 -1.36
N LYS A 115 8.24 14.79 -1.99
CA LYS A 115 8.87 15.90 -1.28
C LYS A 115 7.88 16.60 -0.35
N TYR A 116 6.69 16.89 -0.86
CA TYR A 116 5.62 17.51 -0.08
C TYR A 116 5.29 16.67 1.17
N LEU A 117 5.14 15.36 0.99
CA LEU A 117 4.81 14.47 2.10
C LEU A 117 5.91 14.43 3.15
N CYS A 118 7.17 14.42 2.73
CA CYS A 118 8.30 14.48 3.65
C CYS A 118 8.31 15.79 4.45
N GLU A 119 8.07 16.91 3.78
CA GLU A 119 8.04 18.22 4.42
C GLU A 119 6.90 18.36 5.43
N LYS A 120 5.80 17.65 5.21
CA LYS A 120 4.62 17.66 6.08
C LYS A 120 4.67 16.55 7.13
N ASN A 121 5.79 15.85 7.24
CA ASN A 121 6.01 14.79 8.23
C ASN A 121 5.10 13.58 8.08
N TYR A 122 4.65 13.28 6.86
CA TYR A 122 3.99 12.02 6.57
C TYR A 122 5.03 10.91 6.46
N TYR A 123 4.59 9.67 6.66
CA TYR A 123 5.47 8.52 6.45
C TYR A 123 5.65 8.30 4.95
N ALA A 124 6.78 8.74 4.43
CA ALA A 124 7.09 8.68 3.01
C ALA A 124 8.48 8.05 2.83
N LEU A 125 8.53 6.95 2.09
CA LEU A 125 9.74 6.19 1.85
C LEU A 125 10.16 6.28 0.38
N ASN A 126 11.47 6.29 0.13
CA ASN A 126 12.02 6.00 -1.18
C ASN A 126 12.08 4.49 -1.35
N LEU A 127 12.17 4.03 -2.59
CA LEU A 127 12.30 2.60 -2.86
C LEU A 127 13.54 2.01 -2.19
N SER A 128 14.62 2.78 -2.08
CA SER A 128 15.84 2.36 -1.38
C SER A 128 15.63 2.16 0.14
N GLU A 129 14.53 2.69 0.67
CA GLU A 129 14.20 2.58 2.09
C GLU A 129 13.13 1.53 2.38
N LEU A 130 12.84 0.66 1.42
CA LEU A 130 11.77 -0.33 1.55
C LEU A 130 11.97 -1.25 2.76
N SER A 131 13.20 -1.47 3.19
CA SER A 131 13.49 -2.25 4.39
C SER A 131 12.90 -1.65 5.66
N ARG A 132 12.54 -0.37 5.65
CA ARG A 132 11.92 0.32 6.78
C ARG A 132 10.42 0.10 6.85
N LEU A 133 9.81 -0.45 5.79
CA LEU A 133 8.35 -0.57 5.72
C LEU A 133 7.80 -1.39 6.88
N LYS A 134 8.42 -2.50 7.20
CA LYS A 134 7.95 -3.37 8.29
C LYS A 134 7.87 -2.62 9.63
N SER A 135 8.94 -1.90 9.98
CA SER A 135 8.98 -1.17 11.25
C SER A 135 7.98 0.00 11.27
N GLU A 136 7.76 0.65 10.12
CA GLU A 136 6.79 1.73 10.03
C GLU A 136 5.36 1.20 10.18
N VAL A 137 5.06 0.05 9.55
CA VAL A 137 3.74 -0.59 9.69
C VAL A 137 3.51 -1.05 11.13
N GLN A 138 4.53 -1.59 11.79
CA GLN A 138 4.44 -2.05 13.17
C GLN A 138 3.99 -0.95 14.15
N LYS A 139 4.32 0.30 13.84
CA LYS A 139 3.91 1.43 14.68
C LYS A 139 2.39 1.62 14.69
N TYR A 140 1.70 1.08 13.70
CA TYR A 140 0.24 1.17 13.57
C TYR A 140 -0.47 -0.12 13.92
N ALA A 141 0.21 -1.22 13.83
CA ALA A 141 -0.33 -2.54 14.16
C ALA A 141 -0.01 -2.94 15.62
#